data_b9f6ee2732ec37345b3553334442ef54
#
_entry.id   b9f6ee2732ec37345b3553334442ef54
#
_cell.length_a   1.000
_cell.length_b   1.000
_cell.length_c   1.000
_cell.angle_alpha   90.00
_cell.angle_beta   90.00
_cell.angle_gamma   90.00
#
_symmetry.space_group_name_H-M   'P 1'
#
loop_
_entity.id
_entity.type
_entity.pdbx_description
1 polymer ?
#
loop_
_entity_poly.entity_id
_entity_poly.type
_entity_poly.pdbx_seq_one_letter_code
_entity_poly.pdbx_strand_id
1 'polypeptide(L)'
;MRFIFYVFETTGRNYNWDQIIQVGAILTNENLEEIDDFECSCMLKPGTVPEPAALLVNKRIPGEDTNLSHYSLVKLMWEKFNSWIKEYSPVAFLGYNSINFDEEFLRRTFYKNLFPPFLTSTNNLGISNKRGDVINLARSANYFFPGTLKTSFNEKGKEIFKLDQLASDNITSDKEDNL
;
A
#
# COMPACT_ATOMS: atom_id res chain seq x y z
N MET A 1 -11.89 -11.11 10.75
CA MET A 1 -10.93 -9.97 10.79
C MET A 1 -11.14 -9.14 9.54
N ARG A 2 -10.95 -7.82 9.61
CA ARG A 2 -11.00 -6.96 8.40
C ARG A 2 -9.59 -6.67 7.94
N PHE A 3 -9.43 -6.46 6.63
CA PHE A 3 -8.13 -6.14 6.03
C PHE A 3 -8.19 -4.76 5.39
N ILE A 4 -7.13 -3.98 5.57
CA ILE A 4 -6.91 -2.72 4.88
C ILE A 4 -5.70 -2.91 3.98
N PHE A 5 -5.96 -3.03 2.68
CA PHE A 5 -4.89 -3.02 1.67
C PHE A 5 -4.58 -1.57 1.30
N TYR A 6 -3.31 -1.20 1.25
CA TYR A 6 -2.92 0.16 0.93
C TYR A 6 -1.62 0.21 0.14
N VAL A 7 -1.48 1.26 -0.64
CA VAL A 7 -0.30 1.56 -1.47
C VAL A 7 -0.13 3.07 -1.60
N PHE A 8 1.12 3.52 -1.74
CA PHE A 8 1.46 4.92 -1.96
C PHE A 8 2.24 5.12 -3.25
N GLU A 9 1.90 6.21 -3.97
CA GLU A 9 2.79 6.80 -4.94
C GLU A 9 3.56 7.93 -4.26
N THR A 10 4.86 8.01 -4.53
CA THR A 10 5.77 8.93 -3.87
C THR A 10 6.64 9.70 -4.85
N THR A 11 7.23 10.81 -4.41
CA THR A 11 8.16 11.59 -5.24
C THR A 11 9.52 10.93 -5.43
N GLY A 12 9.82 9.87 -4.70
CA GLY A 12 11.09 9.14 -4.75
C GLY A 12 11.11 8.04 -3.70
N ARG A 13 12.30 7.51 -3.42
CA ARG A 13 12.46 6.34 -2.52
C ARG A 13 12.89 6.69 -1.11
N ASN A 14 13.21 7.94 -0.85
CA ASN A 14 13.75 8.37 0.44
C ASN A 14 12.64 8.91 1.33
N TYR A 15 12.09 8.11 2.24
CA TYR A 15 11.03 8.49 3.16
C TYR A 15 11.39 9.66 4.11
N ASN A 16 12.66 10.09 4.18
CA ASN A 16 13.04 11.28 4.94
C ASN A 16 12.82 12.58 4.15
N TRP A 17 12.97 12.55 2.83
CA TRP A 17 12.95 13.73 1.95
C TRP A 17 11.77 13.73 0.99
N ASP A 18 11.39 12.56 0.51
CA ASP A 18 10.30 12.41 -0.43
C ASP A 18 8.94 12.50 0.25
N GLN A 19 7.93 12.79 -0.53
CA GLN A 19 6.55 12.87 -0.05
C GLN A 19 5.66 11.84 -0.71
N ILE A 20 4.61 11.42 -0.01
CA ILE A 20 3.47 10.71 -0.59
C ILE A 20 2.70 11.71 -1.46
N ILE A 21 2.42 11.36 -2.70
CA ILE A 21 1.65 12.18 -3.65
C ILE A 21 0.27 11.59 -3.94
N GLN A 22 0.12 10.29 -3.74
CA GLN A 22 -1.15 9.59 -3.87
C GLN A 22 -1.22 8.44 -2.87
N VAL A 23 -2.41 8.19 -2.38
CA VAL A 23 -2.76 7.03 -1.56
C VAL A 23 -3.94 6.31 -2.21
N GLY A 24 -3.84 4.99 -2.30
CA GLY A 24 -4.95 4.09 -2.58
C GLY A 24 -5.10 3.11 -1.42
N ALA A 25 -6.32 2.87 -0.96
CA ALA A 25 -6.59 1.89 0.08
C ALA A 25 -7.98 1.29 -0.08
N ILE A 26 -8.10 0.00 0.26
CA ILE A 26 -9.36 -0.74 0.20
C ILE A 26 -9.53 -1.47 1.55
N LEU A 27 -10.70 -1.32 2.14
CA LEU A 27 -11.15 -2.09 3.30
C LEU A 27 -11.94 -3.30 2.83
N THR A 28 -11.59 -4.48 3.31
CA THR A 28 -12.32 -5.73 2.99
C THR A 28 -12.77 -6.48 4.23
N ASN A 29 -13.74 -7.39 4.04
CA ASN A 29 -14.10 -8.39 5.03
C ASN A 29 -13.10 -9.57 5.01
N GLU A 30 -13.40 -10.61 5.81
CA GLU A 30 -12.60 -11.85 5.89
C GLU A 30 -12.61 -12.69 4.63
N ASN A 31 -13.56 -12.47 3.73
CA ASN A 31 -13.66 -13.15 2.44
C ASN A 31 -13.00 -12.35 1.30
N LEU A 32 -12.31 -11.24 1.63
CA LEU A 32 -11.70 -10.28 0.71
C LEU A 32 -12.71 -9.52 -0.16
N GLU A 33 -13.99 -9.48 0.23
CA GLU A 33 -15.00 -8.65 -0.41
C GLU A 33 -14.83 -7.21 0.06
N GLU A 34 -14.88 -6.27 -0.87
CA GLU A 34 -14.73 -4.84 -0.60
C GLU A 34 -15.89 -4.30 0.25
N ILE A 35 -15.57 -3.55 1.28
CA ILE A 35 -16.52 -2.85 2.16
C ILE A 35 -16.52 -1.35 1.84
N ASP A 36 -15.32 -0.78 1.66
CA ASP A 36 -15.12 0.65 1.47
C ASP A 36 -13.75 0.88 0.81
N ASP A 37 -13.58 2.01 0.15
CA ASP A 37 -12.33 2.39 -0.49
C ASP A 37 -11.93 3.83 -0.16
N PHE A 38 -10.69 4.15 -0.48
CA PHE A 38 -10.15 5.49 -0.34
C PHE A 38 -9.07 5.74 -1.38
N GLU A 39 -9.25 6.73 -2.20
CA GLU A 39 -8.22 7.24 -3.10
C GLU A 39 -8.10 8.76 -2.94
N CYS A 40 -6.86 9.24 -2.85
CA CYS A 40 -6.60 10.67 -2.72
C CYS A 40 -5.21 11.00 -3.26
N SER A 41 -5.10 12.14 -3.96
CA SER A 41 -3.83 12.67 -4.46
C SER A 41 -3.62 14.11 -4.00
N CYS A 42 -2.37 14.61 -4.03
CA CYS A 42 -2.05 15.98 -3.64
C CYS A 42 -0.98 16.61 -4.51
N MET A 43 -0.89 17.94 -4.41
CA MET A 43 0.18 18.72 -5.00
C MET A 43 1.52 18.47 -4.29
N LEU A 44 2.61 18.80 -4.97
CA LEU A 44 3.92 18.87 -4.35
C LEU A 44 3.97 19.98 -3.31
N LYS A 45 4.64 19.73 -2.20
CA LYS A 45 5.04 20.79 -1.28
C LYS A 45 6.02 21.74 -1.97
N PRO A 46 5.99 23.02 -1.65
CA PRO A 46 6.99 23.97 -2.16
C PRO A 46 8.42 23.47 -1.89
N GLY A 47 9.25 23.49 -2.93
CA GLY A 47 10.65 23.04 -2.84
C GLY A 47 10.85 21.51 -2.99
N THR A 48 9.80 20.71 -3.11
CA THR A 48 9.95 19.28 -3.41
C THR A 48 10.24 19.08 -4.89
N VAL A 49 11.33 18.37 -5.19
CA VAL A 49 11.70 17.98 -6.57
C VAL A 49 11.58 16.47 -6.67
N PRO A 50 10.64 15.95 -7.47
CA PRO A 50 10.48 14.51 -7.62
C PRO A 50 11.69 13.86 -8.32
N GLU A 51 12.01 12.63 -7.94
CA GLU A 51 12.97 11.81 -8.68
C GLU A 51 12.40 11.47 -10.06
N PRO A 52 13.15 11.68 -11.15
CA PRO A 52 12.68 11.35 -12.51
C PRO A 52 12.23 9.89 -12.65
N ALA A 53 12.92 8.96 -11.98
CA ALA A 53 12.56 7.54 -11.98
C ALA A 53 11.19 7.28 -11.33
N ALA A 54 10.82 8.01 -10.26
CA ALA A 54 9.52 7.91 -9.63
C ALA A 54 8.41 8.39 -10.57
N LEU A 55 8.60 9.52 -11.26
CA LEU A 55 7.62 10.03 -12.24
C LEU A 55 7.37 9.05 -13.38
N LEU A 56 8.43 8.36 -13.86
CA LEU A 56 8.29 7.33 -14.90
C LEU A 56 7.52 6.10 -14.43
N VAL A 57 7.67 5.71 -13.16
CA VAL A 57 6.94 4.59 -12.57
C VAL A 57 5.49 4.97 -12.31
N ASN A 58 5.26 6.10 -11.69
CA ASN A 58 3.92 6.56 -11.30
C ASN A 58 3.07 6.95 -12.52
N LYS A 59 3.71 7.29 -13.66
CA LYS A 59 3.05 7.75 -14.91
C LYS A 59 2.07 8.90 -14.69
N ARG A 60 2.30 9.72 -13.68
CA ARG A 60 1.48 10.88 -13.29
C ARG A 60 2.36 12.09 -13.00
N ILE A 61 1.83 13.26 -13.33
CA ILE A 61 2.41 14.54 -12.92
C ILE A 61 1.77 14.91 -11.58
N PRO A 62 2.55 15.05 -10.50
CA PRO A 62 1.99 15.40 -9.19
C PRO A 62 1.23 16.74 -9.25
N GLY A 63 -0.02 16.72 -8.81
CA GLY A 63 -0.86 17.91 -8.78
C GLY A 63 -1.62 18.22 -10.07
N GLU A 64 -1.53 17.38 -11.11
CA GLU A 64 -2.26 17.59 -12.37
C GLU A 64 -3.79 17.56 -12.17
N ASP A 65 -4.26 16.65 -11.32
CA ASP A 65 -5.70 16.39 -11.12
C ASP A 65 -6.23 16.91 -9.77
N THR A 66 -5.45 17.68 -9.02
CA THR A 66 -5.83 18.09 -7.68
C THR A 66 -5.20 19.40 -7.22
N ASN A 67 -5.97 20.16 -6.45
CA ASN A 67 -5.48 21.34 -5.72
C ASN A 67 -5.26 21.05 -4.22
N LEU A 68 -5.32 19.77 -3.82
CA LEU A 68 -5.21 19.38 -2.43
C LEU A 68 -3.76 19.54 -1.94
N SER A 69 -3.58 20.17 -0.79
CA SER A 69 -2.27 20.26 -0.17
C SER A 69 -1.82 18.90 0.37
N HIS A 70 -0.51 18.67 0.48
CA HIS A 70 0.02 17.47 1.11
C HIS A 70 -0.50 17.27 2.54
N TYR A 71 -0.61 18.34 3.34
CA TYR A 71 -1.17 18.25 4.69
C TYR A 71 -2.63 17.79 4.68
N SER A 72 -3.43 18.28 3.73
CA SER A 72 -4.83 17.88 3.60
C SER A 72 -4.97 16.41 3.20
N LEU A 73 -4.12 15.90 2.29
CA LEU A 73 -4.05 14.47 1.98
C LEU A 73 -3.74 13.65 3.23
N VAL A 74 -2.70 14.03 3.98
CA VAL A 74 -2.29 13.32 5.20
C VAL A 74 -3.41 13.31 6.25
N LYS A 75 -4.10 14.43 6.42
CA LYS A 75 -5.25 14.55 7.33
C LYS A 75 -6.39 13.61 6.91
N LEU A 76 -6.80 13.65 5.63
CA LEU A 76 -7.87 12.80 5.10
C LEU A 76 -7.52 11.31 5.23
N MET A 77 -6.29 10.93 4.89
CA MET A 77 -5.81 9.56 5.06
C MET A 77 -5.86 9.10 6.52
N TRP A 78 -5.40 9.95 7.45
CA TRP A 78 -5.46 9.65 8.87
C TRP A 78 -6.91 9.51 9.37
N GLU A 79 -7.79 10.42 8.97
CA GLU A 79 -9.21 10.41 9.35
C GLU A 79 -9.90 9.14 8.83
N LYS A 80 -9.64 8.76 7.56
CA LYS A 80 -10.22 7.57 6.94
C LYS A 80 -9.74 6.29 7.62
N PHE A 81 -8.43 6.10 7.77
CA PHE A 81 -7.88 4.92 8.43
C PHE A 81 -8.35 4.80 9.88
N ASN A 82 -8.39 5.93 10.60
CA ASN A 82 -8.86 5.95 11.98
C ASN A 82 -10.37 5.66 12.10
N SER A 83 -11.19 6.07 11.12
CA SER A 83 -12.61 5.70 11.07
C SER A 83 -12.78 4.19 10.90
N TRP A 84 -12.05 3.57 9.96
CA TRP A 84 -12.07 2.13 9.75
C TRP A 84 -11.61 1.34 11.00
N ILE A 85 -10.55 1.82 11.65
CA ILE A 85 -10.07 1.21 12.91
C ILE A 85 -11.15 1.29 13.99
N LYS A 86 -11.79 2.43 14.16
CA LYS A 86 -12.83 2.62 15.19
C LYS A 86 -14.03 1.71 14.98
N GLU A 87 -14.40 1.50 13.73
CA GLU A 87 -15.59 0.72 13.38
C GLU A 87 -15.32 -0.79 13.34
N TYR A 88 -14.14 -1.20 12.85
CA TYR A 88 -13.86 -2.60 12.50
C TYR A 88 -12.72 -3.25 13.29
N SER A 89 -12.15 -2.56 14.29
CA SER A 89 -11.00 -3.09 15.05
C SER A 89 -11.29 -4.44 15.72
N PRO A 90 -10.33 -5.38 15.74
CA PRO A 90 -8.98 -5.27 15.19
C PRO A 90 -8.92 -5.44 13.67
N VAL A 91 -8.14 -4.59 13.00
CA VAL A 91 -7.89 -4.67 11.57
C VAL A 91 -6.45 -5.10 11.26
N ALA A 92 -6.21 -5.63 10.07
CA ALA A 92 -4.87 -5.91 9.58
C ALA A 92 -4.55 -5.01 8.38
N PHE A 93 -3.49 -4.21 8.50
CA PHE A 93 -2.93 -3.41 7.42
C PHE A 93 -2.00 -4.27 6.58
N LEU A 94 -2.27 -4.33 5.28
CA LEU A 94 -1.55 -5.16 4.32
C LEU A 94 -1.11 -4.35 3.12
N GLY A 95 0.10 -4.60 2.66
CA GLY A 95 0.61 -4.07 1.41
C GLY A 95 1.57 -5.05 0.77
N TYR A 96 2.04 -4.74 -0.42
CA TYR A 96 3.01 -5.56 -1.14
C TYR A 96 4.40 -4.92 -1.08
N ASN A 97 5.36 -5.56 -0.44
CA ASN A 97 6.67 -5.01 -0.08
C ASN A 97 6.56 -3.74 0.79
N SER A 98 5.46 -3.63 1.52
CA SER A 98 5.05 -2.42 2.22
C SER A 98 5.79 -2.16 3.53
N ILE A 99 6.26 -3.19 4.24
CA ILE A 99 6.95 -3.01 5.52
C ILE A 99 8.20 -2.15 5.37
N ASN A 100 8.92 -2.30 4.27
CA ASN A 100 10.17 -1.58 4.02
C ASN A 100 9.98 -0.29 3.19
N PHE A 101 8.77 -0.02 2.69
CA PHE A 101 8.49 1.13 1.85
C PHE A 101 7.29 1.92 2.34
N ASP A 102 6.07 1.46 2.07
CA ASP A 102 4.84 2.20 2.37
C ASP A 102 4.68 2.49 3.86
N GLU A 103 4.99 1.51 4.71
CA GLU A 103 4.91 1.65 6.18
C GLU A 103 5.88 2.73 6.69
N GLU A 104 7.10 2.79 6.18
CA GLU A 104 8.07 3.81 6.57
C GLU A 104 7.65 5.19 6.07
N PHE A 105 7.12 5.30 4.84
CA PHE A 105 6.53 6.54 4.33
C PHE A 105 5.35 7.00 5.18
N LEU A 106 4.43 6.10 5.51
CA LEU A 106 3.27 6.40 6.36
C LEU A 106 3.69 6.95 7.72
N ARG A 107 4.55 6.22 8.41
CA ARG A 107 5.02 6.58 9.76
C ARG A 107 5.74 7.93 9.77
N ARG A 108 6.66 8.16 8.82
CA ARG A 108 7.40 9.42 8.71
C ARG A 108 6.48 10.57 8.31
N THR A 109 5.54 10.33 7.41
CA THR A 109 4.57 11.33 6.99
C THR A 109 3.65 11.73 8.13
N PHE A 110 3.12 10.78 8.89
CA PHE A 110 2.32 11.07 10.08
C PHE A 110 3.13 11.83 11.13
N TYR A 111 4.33 11.38 11.46
CA TYR A 111 5.20 12.06 12.41
C TYR A 111 5.47 13.52 12.02
N LYS A 112 5.83 13.77 10.76
CA LYS A 112 6.13 15.12 10.25
C LYS A 112 4.91 16.05 10.25
N ASN A 113 3.70 15.51 10.23
CA ASN A 113 2.44 16.25 10.24
C ASN A 113 1.71 16.19 11.59
N LEU A 114 2.39 15.74 12.65
CA LEU A 114 1.90 15.67 14.04
C LEU A 114 0.69 14.73 14.23
N PHE A 115 0.59 13.69 13.40
CA PHE A 115 -0.34 12.58 13.59
C PHE A 115 0.36 11.38 14.26
N PRO A 116 -0.38 10.49 14.95
CA PRO A 116 0.18 9.29 15.55
C PRO A 116 0.87 8.38 14.51
N PRO A 117 2.19 8.14 14.61
CA PRO A 117 2.95 7.44 13.57
C PRO A 117 2.77 5.90 13.58
N PHE A 118 2.16 5.34 14.62
CA PHE A 118 2.00 3.89 14.80
C PHE A 118 0.57 3.41 14.62
N LEU A 119 -0.20 4.10 13.79
CA LEU A 119 -1.61 3.80 13.56
C LEU A 119 -1.84 2.33 13.12
N THR A 120 -0.95 1.81 12.28
CA THR A 120 -1.03 0.45 11.72
C THR A 120 -0.73 -0.67 12.71
N SER A 121 -0.10 -0.37 13.84
CA SER A 121 0.34 -1.38 14.81
C SER A 121 -0.36 -1.29 16.16
N THR A 122 -0.89 -0.12 16.52
CA THR A 122 -1.62 0.08 17.78
C THR A 122 -2.76 1.07 17.57
N ASN A 123 -3.81 0.94 18.36
CA ASN A 123 -4.82 1.97 18.47
C ASN A 123 -4.94 2.49 19.91
N ASN A 124 -5.58 3.64 20.06
CA ASN A 124 -5.77 4.29 21.37
C ASN A 124 -6.74 3.56 22.31
N LEU A 125 -7.37 2.48 21.84
CA LEU A 125 -8.33 1.67 22.60
C LEU A 125 -7.69 0.40 23.21
N GLY A 126 -6.36 0.26 23.09
CA GLY A 126 -5.63 -0.91 23.58
C GLY A 126 -5.79 -2.18 22.73
N ILE A 127 -6.47 -2.10 21.59
CA ILE A 127 -6.59 -3.18 20.64
C ILE A 127 -5.43 -3.05 19.64
N SER A 128 -4.60 -4.07 19.54
CA SER A 128 -3.46 -4.06 18.62
C SER A 128 -3.92 -4.38 17.21
N ASN A 129 -3.83 -3.41 16.31
CA ASN A 129 -3.93 -3.66 14.87
C ASN A 129 -2.78 -4.58 14.43
N LYS A 130 -2.99 -5.32 13.36
CA LYS A 130 -1.97 -6.16 12.74
C LYS A 130 -1.45 -5.47 11.50
N ARG A 131 -0.22 -5.80 11.14
CA ARG A 131 0.36 -5.42 9.86
C ARG A 131 1.07 -6.61 9.25
N GLY A 132 1.01 -6.70 7.95
CA GLY A 132 1.63 -7.79 7.21
C GLY A 132 2.12 -7.31 5.85
N ASP A 133 2.96 -8.14 5.26
CA ASP A 133 3.49 -7.89 3.93
C ASP A 133 3.21 -9.10 3.05
N VAL A 134 2.40 -8.87 2.01
CA VAL A 134 1.94 -9.94 1.12
C VAL A 134 3.10 -10.59 0.34
N ILE A 135 4.18 -9.85 0.06
CA ILE A 135 5.37 -10.46 -0.57
C ILE A 135 6.02 -11.51 0.33
N ASN A 136 6.03 -11.28 1.65
CA ASN A 136 6.59 -12.24 2.59
C ASN A 136 5.69 -13.47 2.72
N LEU A 137 4.38 -13.29 2.66
CA LEU A 137 3.42 -14.40 2.61
C LEU A 137 3.61 -15.23 1.33
N ALA A 138 3.71 -14.58 0.17
CA ALA A 138 3.94 -15.24 -1.11
C ALA A 138 5.26 -16.05 -1.12
N ARG A 139 6.35 -15.46 -0.63
CA ARG A 139 7.64 -16.15 -0.49
C ARG A 139 7.55 -17.34 0.46
N SER A 140 6.92 -17.16 1.61
CA SER A 140 6.75 -18.24 2.59
C SER A 140 5.90 -19.37 2.03
N ALA A 141 4.80 -19.06 1.35
CA ALA A 141 3.97 -20.06 0.68
C ALA A 141 4.78 -20.88 -0.33
N ASN A 142 5.59 -20.22 -1.15
CA ASN A 142 6.39 -20.90 -2.17
C ASN A 142 7.54 -21.74 -1.56
N TYR A 143 8.17 -21.27 -0.48
CA TYR A 143 9.27 -22.01 0.17
C TYR A 143 8.79 -23.21 0.99
N PHE A 144 7.70 -23.07 1.74
CA PHE A 144 7.21 -24.14 2.61
C PHE A 144 6.22 -25.08 1.90
N PHE A 145 5.57 -24.61 0.85
CA PHE A 145 4.60 -25.36 0.06
C PHE A 145 4.90 -25.21 -1.45
N PRO A 146 6.01 -25.82 -1.95
CA PRO A 146 6.39 -25.72 -3.35
C PRO A 146 5.25 -26.09 -4.30
N GLY A 147 5.04 -25.28 -5.33
CA GLY A 147 3.95 -25.45 -6.29
C GLY A 147 2.63 -24.78 -5.93
N THR A 148 2.53 -24.13 -4.76
CA THR A 148 1.34 -23.32 -4.40
C THR A 148 1.20 -22.09 -5.29
N LEU A 149 2.32 -21.45 -5.63
CA LEU A 149 2.37 -20.32 -6.54
C LEU A 149 3.24 -20.66 -7.76
N LYS A 150 2.76 -20.27 -8.93
CA LYS A 150 3.60 -20.21 -10.12
C LYS A 150 4.46 -18.96 -10.05
N THR A 151 5.75 -19.11 -10.24
CA THR A 151 6.72 -18.01 -10.23
C THR A 151 7.56 -18.04 -11.47
N SER A 152 7.90 -16.87 -11.99
CA SER A 152 8.83 -16.69 -13.10
C SER A 152 10.26 -16.52 -12.59
N PHE A 153 11.24 -16.74 -13.46
CA PHE A 153 12.66 -16.58 -13.16
C PHE A 153 13.26 -15.50 -14.06
N ASN A 154 14.19 -14.72 -13.53
CA ASN A 154 14.96 -13.78 -14.34
C ASN A 154 16.08 -14.50 -15.12
N GLU A 155 16.78 -13.77 -15.99
CA GLU A 155 17.92 -14.29 -16.79
C GLU A 155 19.05 -14.90 -15.96
N LYS A 156 19.14 -14.54 -14.69
CA LYS A 156 20.14 -15.08 -13.74
C LYS A 156 19.63 -16.28 -12.95
N GLY A 157 18.46 -16.82 -13.28
CA GLY A 157 17.84 -17.92 -12.58
C GLY A 157 17.29 -17.57 -11.19
N LYS A 158 17.14 -16.27 -10.87
CA LYS A 158 16.55 -15.83 -9.61
C LYS A 158 15.04 -15.69 -9.77
N GLU A 159 14.30 -16.23 -8.83
CA GLU A 159 12.85 -16.17 -8.74
C GLU A 159 12.34 -14.72 -8.61
N ILE A 160 11.29 -14.38 -9.34
CA ILE A 160 10.69 -13.05 -9.41
C ILE A 160 9.42 -13.04 -8.56
N PHE A 161 9.38 -12.12 -7.58
CA PHE A 161 8.20 -11.84 -6.77
C PHE A 161 7.71 -10.40 -7.00
N LYS A 162 7.52 -9.99 -8.26
CA LYS A 162 6.82 -8.75 -8.60
C LYS A 162 5.32 -9.01 -8.59
N LEU A 163 4.54 -8.08 -8.05
CA LEU A 163 3.09 -8.26 -7.89
C LEU A 163 2.39 -8.50 -9.23
N ASP A 164 2.67 -7.68 -10.23
CA ASP A 164 2.14 -7.78 -11.58
C ASP A 164 2.45 -9.14 -12.23
N GLN A 165 3.68 -9.62 -12.08
CA GLN A 165 4.10 -10.91 -12.60
C GLN A 165 3.42 -12.07 -11.86
N LEU A 166 3.40 -12.04 -10.52
CA LEU A 166 2.72 -13.06 -9.73
C LEU A 166 1.22 -13.12 -10.03
N ALA A 167 0.58 -11.96 -10.18
CA ALA A 167 -0.81 -11.89 -10.56
C ALA A 167 -1.03 -12.52 -11.96
N SER A 168 -0.21 -12.13 -12.93
CA SER A 168 -0.27 -12.69 -14.29
C SER A 168 -0.04 -14.21 -14.33
N ASP A 169 0.90 -14.72 -13.52
CA ASP A 169 1.26 -16.13 -13.49
C ASP A 169 0.21 -17.02 -12.79
N ASN A 170 -0.62 -16.43 -11.87
CA ASN A 170 -1.50 -17.20 -10.99
C ASN A 170 -2.99 -16.86 -11.12
N ILE A 171 -3.36 -15.67 -11.60
CA ILE A 171 -4.75 -15.35 -11.88
C ILE A 171 -5.08 -15.92 -13.25
N THR A 172 -5.71 -17.08 -13.28
CA THR A 172 -6.39 -17.55 -14.49
C THR A 172 -7.55 -16.60 -14.76
N SER A 173 -7.54 -15.97 -15.93
CA SER A 173 -8.72 -15.26 -16.39
C SER A 173 -9.84 -16.29 -16.52
N ASP A 174 -10.86 -16.23 -15.68
CA ASP A 174 -12.12 -16.95 -15.82
C ASP A 174 -12.87 -16.43 -17.06
N LYS A 175 -12.27 -16.56 -18.23
CA LYS A 175 -12.81 -16.15 -19.53
C LYS A 175 -12.71 -17.23 -20.60
N GLU A 176 -12.64 -18.50 -20.22
CA GLU A 176 -12.77 -19.58 -21.19
C GLU A 176 -13.55 -20.77 -20.60
N ASP A 177 -14.80 -20.58 -20.20
CA ASP A 177 -15.77 -21.68 -20.09
C ASP A 177 -17.19 -21.14 -20.28
N ASN A 178 -17.45 -20.58 -21.45
CA ASN A 178 -18.81 -20.47 -22.02
C ASN A 178 -18.71 -20.54 -23.54
N LEU A 179 -18.57 -21.77 -24.03
CA LEU A 179 -18.95 -22.19 -25.37
C LEU A 179 -19.74 -23.50 -25.29
#